data_1af9e7ee7d45b4d44f3773a1b209af17
#
_entry.id   1af9e7ee7d45b4d44f3773a1b209af17
#
_cell.length_a   1.000
_cell.length_b   1.000
_cell.length_c   1.000
_cell.angle_alpha   90.00
_cell.angle_beta   90.00
_cell.angle_gamma   90.00
#
_symmetry.space_group_name_H-M   'P 1'
#
loop_
_entity.id
_entity.type
_entity.pdbx_description
1 polymer ?
#
loop_
_entity_poly.entity_id
_entity_poly.type
_entity_poly.pdbx_seq_one_letter_code
_entity_poly.pdbx_strand_id
1 'polypeptide(L)'
;MKKSFSINSFEELVLKGIIWEPETAEALKGIVVIAHGMAEIIERYDDFASTLAQNGYIVYGYNQRGHGPDAPLLGYLGEDGWYKLREDYKHVVEFVRSNHADLPVFAMGHSMGSFVVRDFLMDYSYLVHGVILSGTGFYPKITLSFGSWLSNRDVAKHGDRHLSKTIDQLAFRGNNKRIKMPSTAFDWLSRDAEQVKAYVNNPLCGQMHPSSFYKAFFSGLLKLMYQPECNNFKPGLPMLLISGAEDPIGNYGKGVDKTEQFYRTLGYKTEQILFDGGRHEMLNEINKHQVYDTLIGWLENQL
;
A
#
# COMPACT_ATOMS: atom_id res chain seq x y z
N MET A 1 5.49 -20.03 -10.75
CA MET A 1 5.39 -20.87 -9.51
C MET A 1 5.16 -19.98 -8.29
N LYS A 2 4.52 -20.53 -7.22
CA LYS A 2 4.39 -19.83 -5.93
C LYS A 2 5.23 -20.51 -4.84
N LYS A 3 5.90 -19.71 -4.01
CA LYS A 3 6.67 -20.17 -2.85
C LYS A 3 6.37 -19.26 -1.66
N SER A 4 6.47 -19.77 -0.44
CA SER A 4 6.43 -18.96 0.77
C SER A 4 7.84 -18.50 1.16
N PHE A 5 7.93 -17.34 1.80
CA PHE A 5 9.15 -16.88 2.46
C PHE A 5 8.84 -16.28 3.83
N SER A 6 9.85 -16.15 4.66
CA SER A 6 9.74 -15.50 5.95
C SER A 6 10.99 -14.71 6.28
N ILE A 7 10.81 -13.59 6.98
CA ILE A 7 11.90 -12.69 7.40
C ILE A 7 11.67 -12.32 8.86
N ASN A 8 12.72 -12.42 9.68
CA ASN A 8 12.67 -11.91 11.05
C ASN A 8 12.65 -10.38 11.04
N SER A 9 11.80 -9.79 11.84
CA SER A 9 11.68 -8.37 12.05
C SER A 9 11.75 -8.00 13.54
N PHE A 10 11.31 -6.80 13.91
CA PHE A 10 11.34 -6.32 15.29
C PHE A 10 10.47 -7.16 16.23
N GLU A 11 10.88 -7.24 17.50
CA GLU A 11 10.10 -7.87 18.58
C GLU A 11 9.73 -9.34 18.29
N GLU A 12 10.68 -10.07 17.72
CA GLU A 12 10.52 -11.50 17.35
C GLU A 12 9.41 -11.75 16.31
N LEU A 13 8.89 -10.68 15.68
CA LEU A 13 7.91 -10.82 14.60
C LEU A 13 8.55 -11.49 13.38
N VAL A 14 7.90 -12.52 12.88
CA VAL A 14 8.24 -13.14 11.60
C VAL A 14 7.27 -12.64 10.54
N LEU A 15 7.76 -11.85 9.60
CA LEU A 15 7.00 -11.45 8.42
C LEU A 15 6.92 -12.64 7.47
N LYS A 16 5.69 -13.03 7.11
CA LYS A 16 5.44 -14.13 6.15
C LYS A 16 4.87 -13.58 4.86
N GLY A 17 5.33 -14.13 3.75
CA GLY A 17 4.91 -13.68 2.43
C GLY A 17 4.95 -14.76 1.37
N ILE A 18 4.63 -14.34 0.16
CA ILE A 18 4.53 -15.16 -1.05
C ILE A 18 5.49 -14.59 -2.09
N ILE A 19 6.18 -15.50 -2.77
CA ILE A 19 6.97 -15.22 -3.97
C ILE A 19 6.21 -15.81 -5.15
N TRP A 20 5.94 -14.99 -6.16
CA TRP A 20 5.47 -15.44 -7.47
C TRP A 20 6.63 -15.35 -8.45
N GLU A 21 7.01 -16.48 -9.01
CA GLU A 21 8.16 -16.59 -9.92
C GLU A 21 7.69 -17.05 -11.30
N PRO A 22 8.35 -16.60 -12.38
CA PRO A 22 8.21 -17.20 -13.70
C PRO A 22 8.44 -18.70 -13.67
N GLU A 23 7.82 -19.43 -14.59
CA GLU A 23 8.03 -20.88 -14.71
C GLU A 23 9.43 -21.21 -15.26
N THR A 24 9.98 -20.33 -16.08
CA THR A 24 11.34 -20.44 -16.64
C THR A 24 12.18 -19.24 -16.24
N ALA A 25 13.45 -19.48 -15.91
CA ALA A 25 14.40 -18.43 -15.51
C ALA A 25 15.04 -17.70 -16.73
N GLU A 26 14.66 -18.03 -17.96
CA GLU A 26 15.39 -17.64 -19.16
C GLU A 26 15.33 -16.16 -19.54
N ALA A 27 14.49 -15.35 -18.89
CA ALA A 27 14.40 -13.90 -19.16
C ALA A 27 13.81 -13.12 -17.98
N LEU A 28 14.45 -13.22 -16.81
CA LEU A 28 14.04 -12.39 -15.67
C LEU A 28 14.29 -10.92 -15.96
N LYS A 29 13.25 -10.10 -15.91
CA LYS A 29 13.28 -8.66 -16.21
C LYS A 29 13.54 -7.81 -14.98
N GLY A 30 13.03 -8.23 -13.83
CA GLY A 30 13.13 -7.46 -12.59
C GLY A 30 12.25 -8.03 -11.49
N ILE A 31 12.17 -7.31 -10.39
CA ILE A 31 11.46 -7.74 -9.18
C ILE A 31 10.50 -6.64 -8.73
N VAL A 32 9.28 -7.01 -8.35
CA VAL A 32 8.31 -6.09 -7.75
C VAL A 32 8.07 -6.49 -6.30
N VAL A 33 8.25 -5.55 -5.37
CA VAL A 33 7.98 -5.75 -3.93
C VAL A 33 6.71 -5.02 -3.56
N ILE A 34 5.67 -5.74 -3.11
CA ILE A 34 4.34 -5.22 -2.85
C ILE A 34 4.10 -5.00 -1.36
N ALA A 35 3.71 -3.77 -0.99
CA ALA A 35 3.10 -3.41 0.29
C ALA A 35 1.58 -3.24 0.08
N HIS A 36 0.78 -4.10 0.70
CA HIS A 36 -0.69 -4.11 0.58
C HIS A 36 -1.37 -2.97 1.38
N GLY A 37 -2.67 -2.79 1.21
CA GLY A 37 -3.47 -1.77 1.88
C GLY A 37 -3.82 -2.10 3.34
N MET A 38 -4.58 -1.20 3.97
CA MET A 38 -5.13 -1.39 5.31
C MET A 38 -6.24 -2.44 5.29
N ALA A 39 -6.32 -3.27 6.34
CA ALA A 39 -7.38 -4.25 6.53
C ALA A 39 -7.55 -5.22 5.35
N GLU A 40 -6.44 -5.63 4.76
CA GLU A 40 -6.40 -6.66 3.72
C GLU A 40 -5.18 -7.59 3.88
N ILE A 41 -5.03 -8.54 2.98
CA ILE A 41 -3.97 -9.54 2.98
C ILE A 41 -3.31 -9.63 1.60
N ILE A 42 -2.06 -10.10 1.59
CA ILE A 42 -1.25 -10.17 0.37
C ILE A 42 -1.79 -11.15 -0.67
N GLU A 43 -2.54 -12.17 -0.26
CA GLU A 43 -3.15 -13.15 -1.14
C GLU A 43 -4.15 -12.53 -2.15
N ARG A 44 -4.68 -11.35 -1.87
CA ARG A 44 -5.56 -10.62 -2.78
C ARG A 44 -4.87 -10.10 -4.05
N TYR A 45 -3.54 -10.10 -4.05
CA TYR A 45 -2.72 -9.67 -5.19
C TYR A 45 -2.36 -10.83 -6.13
N ASP A 46 -2.90 -12.02 -5.90
CA ASP A 46 -2.53 -13.24 -6.60
C ASP A 46 -2.65 -13.17 -8.13
N ASP A 47 -3.76 -12.64 -8.63
CA ASP A 47 -4.01 -12.46 -10.07
C ASP A 47 -2.95 -11.55 -10.71
N PHE A 48 -2.72 -10.38 -10.09
CA PHE A 48 -1.75 -9.41 -10.58
C PHE A 48 -0.32 -9.95 -10.52
N ALA A 49 0.07 -10.49 -9.38
CA ALA A 49 1.41 -11.03 -9.18
C ALA A 49 1.70 -12.23 -10.09
N SER A 50 0.70 -13.09 -10.32
CA SER A 50 0.81 -14.20 -11.28
C SER A 50 0.95 -13.68 -12.71
N THR A 51 0.24 -12.62 -13.08
CA THR A 51 0.37 -11.99 -14.41
C THR A 51 1.76 -11.37 -14.59
N LEU A 52 2.29 -10.69 -13.58
CA LEU A 52 3.67 -10.19 -13.61
C LEU A 52 4.69 -11.32 -13.76
N ALA A 53 4.50 -12.43 -13.03
CA ALA A 53 5.37 -13.60 -13.14
C ALA A 53 5.35 -14.20 -14.55
N GLN A 54 4.18 -14.30 -15.20
CA GLN A 54 4.07 -14.73 -16.60
C GLN A 54 4.79 -13.79 -17.57
N ASN A 55 5.00 -12.52 -17.19
CA ASN A 55 5.71 -11.52 -17.99
C ASN A 55 7.18 -11.34 -17.61
N GLY A 56 7.77 -12.27 -16.83
CA GLY A 56 9.19 -12.32 -16.53
C GLY A 56 9.62 -11.56 -15.26
N TYR A 57 8.68 -11.12 -14.42
CA TYR A 57 8.99 -10.46 -13.14
C TYR A 57 8.87 -11.44 -11.97
N ILE A 58 9.78 -11.36 -11.02
CA ILE A 58 9.59 -11.99 -9.72
C ILE A 58 8.79 -11.02 -8.85
N VAL A 59 7.78 -11.50 -8.15
CA VAL A 59 6.98 -10.66 -7.25
C VAL A 59 7.13 -11.15 -5.82
N TYR A 60 7.47 -10.25 -4.92
CA TYR A 60 7.48 -10.48 -3.49
C TYR A 60 6.35 -9.69 -2.85
N GLY A 61 5.51 -10.37 -2.09
CA GLY A 61 4.48 -9.74 -1.29
C GLY A 61 4.40 -10.40 0.07
N TYR A 62 4.09 -9.64 1.11
CA TYR A 62 4.05 -10.14 2.48
C TYR A 62 2.88 -9.53 3.24
N ASN A 63 2.39 -10.23 4.27
CA ASN A 63 1.44 -9.66 5.20
C ASN A 63 2.16 -8.70 6.14
N GLN A 64 1.80 -7.42 6.06
CA GLN A 64 2.40 -6.38 6.88
C GLN A 64 2.08 -6.61 8.36
N ARG A 65 2.90 -6.06 9.25
CA ARG A 65 2.70 -6.05 10.70
C ARG A 65 1.23 -5.75 11.05
N GLY A 66 0.63 -6.57 11.93
CA GLY A 66 -0.77 -6.46 12.31
C GLY A 66 -1.78 -6.94 11.26
N HIS A 67 -1.33 -7.59 10.19
CA HIS A 67 -2.20 -8.14 9.14
C HIS A 67 -1.93 -9.62 8.90
N GLY A 68 -2.90 -10.28 8.26
CA GLY A 68 -2.80 -11.70 7.92
C GLY A 68 -3.12 -12.64 9.10
N PRO A 69 -3.04 -13.96 8.85
CA PRO A 69 -3.52 -14.97 9.80
C PRO A 69 -2.65 -15.10 11.06
N ASP A 70 -1.41 -14.64 11.02
CA ASP A 70 -0.48 -14.74 12.14
C ASP A 70 -0.53 -13.50 13.06
N ALA A 71 -1.32 -12.48 12.74
CA ALA A 71 -1.47 -11.31 13.58
C ALA A 71 -2.21 -11.63 14.89
N PRO A 72 -1.59 -11.44 16.07
CA PRO A 72 -2.25 -11.73 17.36
C PRO A 72 -3.50 -10.87 17.59
N LEU A 73 -3.50 -9.69 17.03
CA LEU A 73 -4.63 -8.75 16.98
C LEU A 73 -4.54 -8.00 15.66
N LEU A 74 -5.56 -8.13 14.82
CA LEU A 74 -5.60 -7.44 13.52
C LEU A 74 -5.52 -5.93 13.71
N GLY A 75 -4.61 -5.31 12.96
CA GLY A 75 -4.31 -3.88 13.03
C GLY A 75 -3.42 -3.45 14.20
N TYR A 76 -3.02 -4.32 15.11
CA TYR A 76 -2.11 -3.94 16.19
C TYR A 76 -0.66 -3.91 15.69
N LEU A 77 -0.06 -2.71 15.69
CA LEU A 77 1.28 -2.48 15.15
C LEU A 77 2.38 -2.47 16.23
N GLY A 78 2.01 -2.46 17.52
CA GLY A 78 2.94 -2.26 18.63
C GLY A 78 3.35 -0.79 18.82
N GLU A 79 4.31 -0.56 19.70
CA GLU A 79 4.92 0.75 19.91
C GLU A 79 5.69 1.18 18.67
N ASP A 80 5.69 2.48 18.34
CA ASP A 80 6.29 3.04 17.13
C ASP A 80 5.87 2.34 15.83
N GLY A 81 4.61 1.88 15.79
CA GLY A 81 4.11 0.99 14.76
C GLY A 81 4.25 1.49 13.33
N TRP A 82 4.13 2.81 13.09
CA TRP A 82 4.35 3.38 11.76
C TRP A 82 5.82 3.28 11.31
N TYR A 83 6.75 3.60 12.20
CA TYR A 83 8.18 3.44 11.95
C TYR A 83 8.50 1.97 11.64
N LYS A 84 7.97 1.03 12.42
CA LYS A 84 8.19 -0.41 12.22
C LYS A 84 7.60 -0.92 10.89
N LEU A 85 6.43 -0.41 10.45
CA LEU A 85 5.89 -0.73 9.11
C LEU A 85 6.86 -0.33 8.00
N ARG A 86 7.46 0.86 8.09
CA ARG A 86 8.44 1.34 7.13
C ARG A 86 9.71 0.47 7.13
N GLU A 87 10.24 0.17 8.31
CA GLU A 87 11.45 -0.64 8.44
C GLU A 87 11.20 -2.11 8.06
N ASP A 88 10.01 -2.66 8.35
CA ASP A 88 9.60 -3.99 7.87
C ASP A 88 9.66 -4.04 6.33
N TYR A 89 9.13 -3.02 5.66
CA TYR A 89 9.20 -2.93 4.19
C TYR A 89 10.66 -2.84 3.70
N LYS A 90 11.49 -2.03 4.36
CA LYS A 90 12.94 -1.96 4.08
C LYS A 90 13.59 -3.33 4.22
N HIS A 91 13.35 -4.06 5.29
CA HIS A 91 13.92 -5.41 5.50
C HIS A 91 13.53 -6.36 4.36
N VAL A 92 12.28 -6.29 3.89
CA VAL A 92 11.83 -7.09 2.74
C VAL A 92 12.60 -6.70 1.48
N VAL A 93 12.75 -5.41 1.20
CA VAL A 93 13.51 -4.92 0.02
C VAL A 93 14.99 -5.34 0.11
N GLU A 94 15.62 -5.22 1.27
CA GLU A 94 17.01 -5.65 1.48
C GLU A 94 17.17 -7.16 1.31
N PHE A 95 16.25 -7.96 1.85
CA PHE A 95 16.22 -9.41 1.64
C PHE A 95 16.11 -9.77 0.17
N VAL A 96 15.20 -9.11 -0.56
CA VAL A 96 15.03 -9.31 -2.01
C VAL A 96 16.34 -9.00 -2.75
N ARG A 97 16.96 -7.86 -2.46
CA ARG A 97 18.23 -7.46 -3.09
C ARG A 97 19.37 -8.42 -2.79
N SER A 98 19.43 -8.97 -1.57
CA SER A 98 20.48 -9.93 -1.21
C SER A 98 20.35 -11.27 -1.94
N ASN A 99 19.12 -11.64 -2.34
CA ASN A 99 18.85 -12.88 -3.10
C ASN A 99 18.93 -12.68 -4.62
N HIS A 100 18.87 -11.43 -5.11
CA HIS A 100 18.79 -11.11 -6.55
C HIS A 100 19.62 -9.85 -6.87
N ALA A 101 20.93 -9.92 -6.69
CA ALA A 101 21.82 -8.75 -6.78
C ALA A 101 21.81 -8.05 -8.16
N ASP A 102 21.57 -8.80 -9.23
CA ASP A 102 21.68 -8.33 -10.62
C ASP A 102 20.37 -7.85 -11.22
N LEU A 103 19.25 -8.00 -10.50
CA LEU A 103 17.92 -7.63 -11.02
C LEU A 103 17.47 -6.26 -10.49
N PRO A 104 16.86 -5.42 -11.33
CA PRO A 104 16.24 -4.18 -10.87
C PRO A 104 15.05 -4.48 -9.96
N VAL A 105 14.98 -3.74 -8.85
CA VAL A 105 13.90 -3.86 -7.85
C VAL A 105 12.97 -2.66 -7.96
N PHE A 106 11.66 -2.91 -8.07
CA PHE A 106 10.61 -1.91 -8.10
C PHE A 106 9.77 -1.99 -6.82
N ALA A 107 9.59 -0.86 -6.16
CA ALA A 107 8.72 -0.75 -5.01
C ALA A 107 7.27 -0.53 -5.46
N MET A 108 6.33 -1.27 -4.90
CA MET A 108 4.91 -1.06 -5.16
C MET A 108 4.14 -0.97 -3.84
N GLY A 109 3.28 0.05 -3.71
CA GLY A 109 2.39 0.18 -2.57
C GLY A 109 0.97 0.50 -3.00
N HIS A 110 -0.01 -0.15 -2.35
CA HIS A 110 -1.42 0.15 -2.53
C HIS A 110 -2.01 0.77 -1.26
N SER A 111 -2.81 1.83 -1.40
CA SER A 111 -3.53 2.45 -0.28
C SER A 111 -2.59 2.77 0.90
N MET A 112 -2.79 2.20 2.10
CA MET A 112 -1.87 2.32 3.24
C MET A 112 -0.43 1.92 2.84
N GLY A 113 -0.26 0.83 2.09
CA GLY A 113 1.05 0.40 1.60
C GLY A 113 1.72 1.46 0.72
N SER A 114 0.95 2.28 -0.01
CA SER A 114 1.51 3.39 -0.78
C SER A 114 2.12 4.47 0.11
N PHE A 115 1.55 4.71 1.28
CA PHE A 115 2.11 5.66 2.26
C PHE A 115 3.34 5.08 2.95
N VAL A 116 3.36 3.77 3.24
CA VAL A 116 4.54 3.07 3.76
C VAL A 116 5.69 3.14 2.77
N VAL A 117 5.44 2.85 1.50
CA VAL A 117 6.45 2.98 0.42
C VAL A 117 6.93 4.42 0.31
N ARG A 118 6.04 5.41 0.35
CA ARG A 118 6.41 6.83 0.31
C ARG A 118 7.31 7.23 1.48
N ASP A 119 7.05 6.74 2.69
CA ASP A 119 7.89 7.00 3.87
C ASP A 119 9.24 6.28 3.74
N PHE A 120 9.26 5.04 3.25
CA PHE A 120 10.49 4.31 2.91
C PHE A 120 11.38 5.09 1.93
N LEU A 121 10.79 5.72 0.92
CA LEU A 121 11.55 6.48 -0.08
C LEU A 121 12.29 7.69 0.49
N MET A 122 11.85 8.25 1.62
CA MET A 122 12.51 9.40 2.24
C MET A 122 13.95 9.09 2.67
N ASP A 123 14.21 7.85 3.07
CA ASP A 123 15.53 7.42 3.56
C ASP A 123 16.20 6.38 2.68
N TYR A 124 15.44 5.60 1.88
CA TYR A 124 15.92 4.37 1.24
C TYR A 124 15.65 4.30 -0.27
N SER A 125 15.37 5.43 -0.92
CA SER A 125 15.05 5.47 -2.36
C SER A 125 16.16 4.90 -3.26
N TYR A 126 17.39 4.87 -2.78
CA TYR A 126 18.56 4.26 -3.48
C TYR A 126 18.47 2.73 -3.57
N LEU A 127 17.61 2.08 -2.79
CA LEU A 127 17.43 0.62 -2.82
C LEU A 127 16.56 0.15 -3.98
N VAL A 128 15.89 1.05 -4.69
CA VAL A 128 14.94 0.69 -5.74
C VAL A 128 15.25 1.40 -7.08
N HIS A 129 14.71 0.85 -8.17
CA HIS A 129 14.92 1.34 -9.53
C HIS A 129 13.71 2.11 -10.07
N GLY A 130 12.55 1.92 -9.45
CA GLY A 130 11.31 2.63 -9.76
C GLY A 130 10.24 2.35 -8.72
N VAL A 131 9.14 3.11 -8.77
CA VAL A 131 8.08 3.08 -7.77
C VAL A 131 6.71 3.09 -8.43
N ILE A 132 5.79 2.26 -7.94
CA ILE A 132 4.38 2.27 -8.31
C ILE A 132 3.54 2.57 -7.06
N LEU A 133 2.76 3.64 -7.10
CA LEU A 133 1.83 4.03 -6.04
C LEU A 133 0.39 3.86 -6.53
N SER A 134 -0.35 2.91 -5.99
CA SER A 134 -1.74 2.64 -6.33
C SER A 134 -2.67 3.13 -5.22
N GLY A 135 -3.73 3.87 -5.58
CA GLY A 135 -4.74 4.34 -4.61
C GLY A 135 -4.16 5.25 -3.51
N THR A 136 -3.14 6.04 -3.84
CA THR A 136 -2.51 6.98 -2.92
C THR A 136 -3.28 8.31 -2.86
N GLY A 137 -2.94 9.17 -1.90
CA GLY A 137 -3.56 10.47 -1.75
C GLY A 137 -2.75 11.48 -0.95
N PHE A 138 -3.30 12.69 -0.82
CA PHE A 138 -2.74 13.78 -0.02
C PHE A 138 -3.86 14.43 0.79
N TYR A 139 -3.76 14.45 2.10
CA TYR A 139 -4.82 14.89 2.99
C TYR A 139 -4.53 16.27 3.62
N PRO A 140 -5.55 17.10 3.89
CA PRO A 140 -5.37 18.35 4.61
C PRO A 140 -4.78 18.14 6.00
N LYS A 141 -3.85 19.01 6.40
CA LYS A 141 -3.19 18.94 7.72
C LYS A 141 -4.20 18.89 8.86
N ILE A 142 -5.26 19.71 8.77
CA ILE A 142 -6.30 19.77 9.81
C ILE A 142 -7.02 18.42 9.98
N THR A 143 -7.29 17.70 8.90
CA THR A 143 -7.92 16.37 8.94
C THR A 143 -7.03 15.35 9.65
N LEU A 144 -5.74 15.31 9.28
CA LEU A 144 -4.77 14.41 9.89
C LEU A 144 -4.51 14.77 11.36
N SER A 145 -4.40 16.06 11.68
CA SER A 145 -4.21 16.53 13.07
C SER A 145 -5.40 16.18 13.97
N PHE A 146 -6.64 16.31 13.45
CA PHE A 146 -7.84 15.92 14.17
C PHE A 146 -7.89 14.41 14.41
N GLY A 147 -7.61 13.59 13.38
CA GLY A 147 -7.53 12.15 13.50
C GLY A 147 -6.47 11.69 14.50
N SER A 148 -5.29 12.32 14.46
CA SER A 148 -4.20 12.07 15.42
C SER A 148 -4.60 12.44 16.84
N TRP A 149 -5.21 13.62 17.04
CA TRP A 149 -5.69 14.05 18.36
C TRP A 149 -6.74 13.10 18.93
N LEU A 150 -7.73 12.71 18.12
CA LEU A 150 -8.81 11.83 18.54
C LEU A 150 -8.29 10.43 18.94
N SER A 151 -7.43 9.85 18.12
CA SER A 151 -6.84 8.52 18.38
C SER A 151 -5.90 8.54 19.58
N ASN A 152 -5.08 9.60 19.76
CA ASN A 152 -4.26 9.77 20.96
C ASN A 152 -5.10 9.85 22.24
N ARG A 153 -6.21 10.61 22.22
CA ARG A 153 -7.13 10.71 23.35
C ARG A 153 -7.81 9.37 23.67
N ASP A 154 -8.20 8.63 22.64
CA ASP A 154 -8.85 7.32 22.82
C ASP A 154 -7.86 6.30 23.42
N VAL A 155 -6.63 6.24 22.91
CA VAL A 155 -5.56 5.40 23.45
C VAL A 155 -5.25 5.76 24.91
N ALA A 156 -5.15 7.05 25.24
CA ALA A 156 -4.87 7.49 26.60
C ALA A 156 -6.00 7.10 27.59
N LYS A 157 -7.24 7.03 27.12
CA LYS A 157 -8.39 6.71 27.96
C LYS A 157 -8.68 5.22 28.07
N HIS A 158 -8.47 4.45 26.98
CA HIS A 158 -8.95 3.08 26.86
C HIS A 158 -7.83 2.05 26.63
N GLY A 159 -6.60 2.52 26.44
CA GLY A 159 -5.46 1.67 26.11
C GLY A 159 -5.26 1.48 24.60
N ASP A 160 -4.11 0.93 24.25
CA ASP A 160 -3.61 0.83 22.87
C ASP A 160 -4.35 -0.21 22.01
N ARG A 161 -4.98 -1.21 22.63
CA ARG A 161 -5.71 -2.30 21.97
C ARG A 161 -7.21 -2.03 21.85
N HIS A 162 -7.69 -0.88 22.28
CA HIS A 162 -9.11 -0.54 22.24
C HIS A 162 -9.60 -0.39 20.79
N LEU A 163 -10.70 -1.07 20.45
CA LEU A 163 -11.38 -0.98 19.15
C LEU A 163 -12.44 0.12 19.19
N SER A 164 -12.11 1.29 18.67
CA SER A 164 -13.02 2.43 18.68
C SER A 164 -13.89 2.48 17.42
N LYS A 165 -15.16 2.09 17.53
CA LYS A 165 -16.14 2.22 16.45
C LYS A 165 -16.22 3.64 15.90
N THR A 166 -16.07 4.64 16.77
CA THR A 166 -16.13 6.05 16.37
C THR A 166 -15.00 6.43 15.45
N ILE A 167 -13.77 6.03 15.77
CA ILE A 167 -12.58 6.35 14.96
C ILE A 167 -12.65 5.60 13.64
N ASP A 168 -12.99 4.31 13.68
CA ASP A 168 -13.14 3.49 12.49
C ASP A 168 -14.19 4.05 11.53
N GLN A 169 -15.39 4.36 12.05
CA GLN A 169 -16.43 4.98 11.24
C GLN A 169 -16.02 6.34 10.64
N LEU A 170 -15.28 7.16 11.38
CA LEU A 170 -14.78 8.44 10.87
C LEU A 170 -13.72 8.27 9.78
N ALA A 171 -12.87 7.25 9.90
CA ALA A 171 -11.82 6.95 8.92
C ALA A 171 -12.40 6.52 7.55
N PHE A 172 -13.52 5.77 7.56
CA PHE A 172 -14.14 5.25 6.33
C PHE A 172 -15.44 5.96 5.93
N ARG A 173 -15.93 6.87 6.78
CA ARG A 173 -17.19 7.59 6.53
C ARG A 173 -17.10 8.40 5.24
N GLY A 174 -18.07 8.17 4.37
CA GLY A 174 -18.20 8.93 3.14
C GLY A 174 -17.52 8.31 1.92
N ASN A 175 -16.78 7.21 2.07
CA ASN A 175 -16.14 6.56 0.92
C ASN A 175 -17.16 6.12 -0.14
N ASN A 176 -18.35 5.66 0.27
CA ASN A 176 -19.44 5.33 -0.66
C ASN A 176 -20.28 6.53 -1.12
N LYS A 177 -19.95 7.77 -0.73
CA LYS A 177 -20.82 8.96 -0.94
C LYS A 177 -21.25 9.18 -2.41
N ARG A 178 -20.38 8.83 -3.38
CA ARG A 178 -20.70 8.98 -4.79
C ARG A 178 -21.35 7.75 -5.42
N ILE A 179 -21.47 6.65 -4.67
CA ILE A 179 -22.05 5.41 -5.18
C ILE A 179 -23.56 5.45 -4.95
N LYS A 180 -24.32 5.32 -6.05
CA LYS A 180 -25.77 5.21 -5.97
C LYS A 180 -26.13 3.83 -5.45
N MET A 181 -26.90 3.75 -4.36
CA MET A 181 -27.38 2.50 -3.75
C MET A 181 -26.27 1.48 -3.49
N PRO A 182 -25.29 1.78 -2.60
CA PRO A 182 -24.24 0.83 -2.27
C PRO A 182 -24.85 -0.41 -1.59
N SER A 183 -24.40 -1.59 -1.97
CA SER A 183 -24.84 -2.87 -1.42
C SER A 183 -24.11 -3.22 -0.12
N THR A 184 -22.90 -2.73 0.03
CA THR A 184 -22.03 -2.96 1.20
C THR A 184 -21.35 -1.67 1.67
N ALA A 185 -20.70 -1.70 2.82
CA ALA A 185 -19.86 -0.59 3.30
C ALA A 185 -18.59 -0.41 2.46
N PHE A 186 -18.23 -1.37 1.62
CA PHE A 186 -16.97 -1.48 0.91
C PHE A 186 -17.07 -1.36 -0.63
N ASP A 187 -18.22 -0.97 -1.17
CA ASP A 187 -18.42 -0.84 -2.61
C ASP A 187 -17.46 0.18 -3.23
N TRP A 188 -16.95 1.13 -2.45
CA TRP A 188 -15.94 2.09 -2.87
C TRP A 188 -14.60 1.47 -3.28
N LEU A 189 -14.35 0.20 -2.95
CA LEU A 189 -13.13 -0.53 -3.30
C LEU A 189 -13.08 -0.83 -4.80
N SER A 190 -14.16 -1.37 -5.37
CA SER A 190 -14.20 -1.80 -6.77
C SER A 190 -15.62 -1.78 -7.33
N ARG A 191 -15.75 -1.67 -8.66
CA ARG A 191 -17.00 -1.92 -9.40
C ARG A 191 -17.27 -3.41 -9.59
N ASP A 192 -16.26 -4.26 -9.44
CA ASP A 192 -16.41 -5.70 -9.48
C ASP A 192 -17.05 -6.21 -8.16
N ALA A 193 -18.34 -6.55 -8.22
CA ALA A 193 -19.10 -7.00 -7.07
C ALA A 193 -18.57 -8.30 -6.44
N GLU A 194 -17.95 -9.19 -7.24
CA GLU A 194 -17.38 -10.44 -6.73
C GLU A 194 -16.09 -10.15 -5.94
N GLN A 195 -15.28 -9.17 -6.35
CA GLN A 195 -14.11 -8.73 -5.59
C GLN A 195 -14.50 -8.08 -4.27
N VAL A 196 -15.54 -7.22 -4.27
CA VAL A 196 -16.07 -6.62 -3.04
C VAL A 196 -16.61 -7.70 -2.11
N LYS A 197 -17.38 -8.65 -2.63
CA LYS A 197 -17.93 -9.78 -1.86
C LYS A 197 -16.82 -10.68 -1.28
N ALA A 198 -15.77 -10.96 -2.06
CA ALA A 198 -14.60 -11.71 -1.59
C ALA A 198 -13.92 -10.99 -0.42
N TYR A 199 -13.76 -9.65 -0.50
CA TYR A 199 -13.24 -8.83 0.59
C TYR A 199 -14.11 -8.90 1.84
N VAL A 200 -15.42 -8.68 1.71
CA VAL A 200 -16.38 -8.67 2.83
C VAL A 200 -16.47 -10.04 3.53
N ASN A 201 -16.35 -11.12 2.77
CA ASN A 201 -16.46 -12.48 3.32
C ASN A 201 -15.13 -13.01 3.89
N ASN A 202 -14.02 -12.32 3.67
CA ASN A 202 -12.73 -12.74 4.23
C ASN A 202 -12.57 -12.22 5.67
N PRO A 203 -12.43 -13.12 6.68
CA PRO A 203 -12.31 -12.71 8.08
C PRO A 203 -11.04 -11.92 8.41
N LEU A 204 -10.06 -11.90 7.51
CA LEU A 204 -8.82 -11.14 7.64
C LEU A 204 -8.90 -9.76 6.96
N CYS A 205 -10.01 -9.47 6.24
CA CYS A 205 -10.21 -8.21 5.53
C CYS A 205 -11.33 -7.38 6.17
N GLY A 206 -11.28 -6.06 6.03
CA GLY A 206 -12.33 -5.15 6.50
C GLY A 206 -12.50 -5.09 8.02
N GLN A 207 -11.56 -5.62 8.77
CA GLN A 207 -11.63 -5.64 10.23
C GLN A 207 -11.33 -4.27 10.82
N MET A 208 -12.01 -3.97 11.93
CA MET A 208 -11.74 -2.75 12.71
C MET A 208 -10.36 -2.84 13.35
N HIS A 209 -9.60 -1.76 13.26
CA HIS A 209 -8.27 -1.68 13.86
C HIS A 209 -8.29 -1.01 15.24
N PRO A 210 -7.32 -1.33 16.12
CA PRO A 210 -7.17 -0.65 17.40
C PRO A 210 -6.91 0.86 17.24
N SER A 211 -7.28 1.64 18.24
CA SER A 211 -7.05 3.10 18.23
C SER A 211 -5.58 3.48 18.11
N SER A 212 -4.67 2.63 18.60
CA SER A 212 -3.23 2.77 18.42
C SER A 212 -2.78 2.68 16.95
N PHE A 213 -3.47 1.89 16.14
CA PHE A 213 -3.25 1.86 14.69
C PHE A 213 -3.51 3.23 14.06
N TYR A 214 -4.69 3.81 14.32
CA TYR A 214 -5.06 5.12 13.79
C TYR A 214 -4.15 6.24 14.32
N LYS A 215 -3.73 6.15 15.59
CA LYS A 215 -2.72 7.04 16.16
C LYS A 215 -1.41 6.98 15.36
N ALA A 216 -0.87 5.80 15.12
CA ALA A 216 0.34 5.59 14.34
C ALA A 216 0.17 6.06 12.88
N PHE A 217 -0.93 5.69 12.24
CA PHE A 217 -1.25 6.02 10.86
C PHE A 217 -1.36 7.55 10.64
N PHE A 218 -2.18 8.26 11.41
CA PHE A 218 -2.34 9.70 11.25
C PHE A 218 -1.07 10.48 11.59
N SER A 219 -0.31 10.03 12.60
CA SER A 219 0.99 10.65 12.93
C SER A 219 2.02 10.42 11.81
N GLY A 220 2.07 9.21 11.25
CA GLY A 220 2.92 8.89 10.11
C GLY A 220 2.59 9.74 8.88
N LEU A 221 1.29 9.87 8.54
CA LEU A 221 0.86 10.71 7.42
C LEU A 221 1.15 12.20 7.64
N LEU A 222 1.02 12.71 8.87
CA LEU A 222 1.39 14.09 9.21
C LEU A 222 2.87 14.34 8.94
N LYS A 223 3.74 13.43 9.41
CA LYS A 223 5.19 13.52 9.16
C LYS A 223 5.45 13.46 7.65
N LEU A 224 4.96 12.45 6.98
CA LEU A 224 5.17 12.20 5.54
C LEU A 224 4.76 13.39 4.66
N MET A 225 3.63 14.01 4.93
CA MET A 225 3.05 15.04 4.05
C MET A 225 3.46 16.47 4.40
N TYR A 226 3.83 16.73 5.66
CA TYR A 226 4.05 18.10 6.13
C TYR A 226 5.38 18.35 6.84
N GLN A 227 6.12 17.29 7.15
CA GLN A 227 7.44 17.36 7.78
C GLN A 227 8.37 16.28 7.20
N PRO A 228 8.46 16.16 5.87
CA PRO A 228 9.29 15.12 5.27
C PRO A 228 10.77 15.40 5.57
N GLU A 229 11.43 14.42 6.12
CA GLU A 229 12.90 14.40 6.28
C GLU A 229 13.44 13.49 5.19
N CYS A 230 14.04 14.08 4.15
CA CYS A 230 14.63 13.33 3.03
C CYS A 230 16.14 13.27 3.24
N ASN A 231 16.63 12.19 3.87
CA ASN A 231 18.05 12.08 4.23
C ASN A 231 18.91 11.45 3.12
N ASN A 232 18.36 10.51 2.36
CA ASN A 232 19.07 9.78 1.32
C ASN A 232 18.23 9.65 0.05
N PHE A 233 17.92 10.78 -0.55
CA PHE A 233 17.09 10.84 -1.73
C PHE A 233 17.89 10.56 -3.02
N LYS A 234 17.32 9.72 -3.90
CA LYS A 234 17.86 9.44 -5.25
C LYS A 234 17.12 10.30 -6.29
N PRO A 235 17.72 11.37 -6.81
CA PRO A 235 17.08 12.19 -7.84
C PRO A 235 16.83 11.38 -9.12
N GLY A 236 15.73 11.73 -9.81
CA GLY A 236 15.40 11.13 -11.09
C GLY A 236 14.82 9.72 -11.01
N LEU A 237 14.50 9.21 -9.80
CA LEU A 237 13.85 7.91 -9.65
C LEU A 237 12.47 7.94 -10.33
N PRO A 238 12.18 6.99 -11.26
CA PRO A 238 10.88 6.88 -11.90
C PRO A 238 9.77 6.55 -10.90
N MET A 239 8.63 7.21 -11.01
CA MET A 239 7.48 6.99 -10.15
C MET A 239 6.17 7.06 -10.96
N LEU A 240 5.41 5.97 -10.95
CA LEU A 240 4.07 5.89 -11.51
C LEU A 240 3.03 5.96 -10.40
N LEU A 241 2.07 6.88 -10.52
CA LEU A 241 0.89 6.97 -9.68
C LEU A 241 -0.32 6.49 -10.47
N ILE A 242 -1.03 5.49 -9.96
CA ILE A 242 -2.30 5.02 -10.53
C ILE A 242 -3.43 5.14 -9.52
N SER A 243 -4.61 5.50 -10.00
CA SER A 243 -5.83 5.57 -9.18
C SER A 243 -7.06 5.49 -10.06
N GLY A 244 -8.18 5.09 -9.50
CA GLY A 244 -9.47 5.30 -10.16
C GLY A 244 -9.91 6.75 -10.08
N ALA A 245 -10.58 7.25 -11.11
CA ALA A 245 -11.13 8.61 -11.12
C ALA A 245 -12.24 8.80 -10.07
N GLU A 246 -12.86 7.69 -9.62
CA GLU A 246 -13.88 7.67 -8.57
C GLU A 246 -13.35 7.18 -7.22
N ASP A 247 -12.02 7.11 -7.02
CA ASP A 247 -11.40 6.74 -5.76
C ASP A 247 -11.54 7.86 -4.70
N PRO A 248 -12.28 7.62 -3.59
CA PRO A 248 -12.43 8.61 -2.52
C PRO A 248 -11.13 8.85 -1.74
N ILE A 249 -10.22 7.86 -1.65
CA ILE A 249 -8.94 7.95 -0.95
C ILE A 249 -8.01 8.92 -1.68
N GLY A 250 -7.97 8.86 -3.00
CA GLY A 250 -7.29 9.83 -3.86
C GLY A 250 -8.02 11.17 -3.98
N ASN A 251 -9.11 11.38 -3.22
CA ASN A 251 -9.99 12.55 -3.35
C ASN A 251 -10.40 12.79 -4.81
N TYR A 252 -10.77 11.69 -5.49
CA TYR A 252 -11.22 11.73 -6.88
C TYR A 252 -10.19 12.37 -7.82
N GLY A 253 -8.94 11.93 -7.72
CA GLY A 253 -7.79 12.41 -8.47
C GLY A 253 -7.05 13.60 -7.84
N LYS A 254 -7.73 14.53 -7.15
CA LYS A 254 -7.10 15.75 -6.59
C LYS A 254 -6.00 15.46 -5.55
N GLY A 255 -6.12 14.41 -4.78
CA GLY A 255 -5.11 13.99 -3.81
C GLY A 255 -3.92 13.32 -4.52
N VAL A 256 -4.19 12.62 -5.62
CA VAL A 256 -3.15 12.03 -6.47
C VAL A 256 -2.32 13.14 -7.14
N ASP A 257 -2.99 14.15 -7.74
CA ASP A 257 -2.34 15.33 -8.35
C ASP A 257 -1.39 16.02 -7.34
N LYS A 258 -1.84 16.23 -6.11
CA LYS A 258 -1.00 16.83 -5.06
C LYS A 258 0.18 15.96 -4.69
N THR A 259 -0.02 14.64 -4.65
CA THR A 259 1.07 13.69 -4.38
C THR A 259 2.09 13.72 -5.51
N GLU A 260 1.64 13.70 -6.75
CA GLU A 260 2.48 13.77 -7.93
C GLU A 260 3.31 15.08 -7.94
N GLN A 261 2.66 16.22 -7.73
CA GLN A 261 3.34 17.52 -7.64
C GLN A 261 4.40 17.53 -6.51
N PHE A 262 4.07 16.98 -5.34
CA PHE A 262 5.00 16.88 -4.22
C PHE A 262 6.27 16.10 -4.61
N TYR A 263 6.15 14.91 -5.20
CA TYR A 263 7.30 14.10 -5.61
C TYR A 263 8.07 14.71 -6.77
N ARG A 264 7.40 15.40 -7.70
CA ARG A 264 8.04 16.17 -8.76
C ARG A 264 8.93 17.28 -8.19
N THR A 265 8.48 18.01 -7.15
CA THR A 265 9.30 19.03 -6.49
C THR A 265 10.52 18.45 -5.77
N LEU A 266 10.46 17.20 -5.34
CA LEU A 266 11.60 16.46 -4.80
C LEU A 266 12.54 15.91 -5.89
N GLY A 267 12.21 16.06 -7.19
CA GLY A 267 13.04 15.63 -8.31
C GLY A 267 12.80 14.20 -8.79
N TYR A 268 11.67 13.56 -8.44
CA TYR A 268 11.25 12.30 -9.05
C TYR A 268 10.76 12.51 -10.48
N LYS A 269 10.94 11.51 -11.34
CA LYS A 269 10.32 11.46 -12.68
C LYS A 269 8.92 10.85 -12.54
N THR A 270 7.93 11.70 -12.37
CA THR A 270 6.56 11.26 -12.07
C THR A 270 5.71 11.12 -13.31
N GLU A 271 4.92 10.06 -13.37
CA GLU A 271 3.84 9.82 -14.30
C GLU A 271 2.56 9.51 -13.51
N GLN A 272 1.41 9.98 -13.99
CA GLN A 272 0.12 9.75 -13.35
C GLN A 272 -0.91 9.23 -14.35
N ILE A 273 -1.66 8.20 -13.95
CA ILE A 273 -2.76 7.65 -14.73
C ILE A 273 -4.00 7.53 -13.82
N LEU A 274 -5.07 8.22 -14.22
CA LEU A 274 -6.40 8.08 -13.61
C LEU A 274 -7.28 7.26 -14.55
N PHE A 275 -7.77 6.11 -14.06
CA PHE A 275 -8.66 5.24 -14.84
C PHE A 275 -10.11 5.67 -14.69
N ASP A 276 -10.76 6.00 -15.80
CA ASP A 276 -12.14 6.46 -15.83
C ASP A 276 -13.12 5.47 -15.17
N GLY A 277 -13.95 6.01 -14.30
CA GLY A 277 -14.93 5.24 -13.52
C GLY A 277 -14.32 4.25 -12.53
N GLY A 278 -13.01 4.04 -12.54
CA GLY A 278 -12.31 3.15 -11.60
C GLY A 278 -12.44 3.66 -10.17
N ARG A 279 -12.54 2.73 -9.22
CA ARG A 279 -12.59 2.99 -7.78
C ARG A 279 -11.22 2.79 -7.14
N HIS A 280 -11.16 2.43 -5.89
CA HIS A 280 -9.92 2.40 -5.11
C HIS A 280 -8.95 1.30 -5.52
N GLU A 281 -9.43 0.08 -5.69
CA GLU A 281 -8.61 -1.11 -5.95
C GLU A 281 -8.48 -1.38 -7.45
N MET A 282 -7.64 -0.63 -8.16
CA MET A 282 -7.48 -0.77 -9.60
C MET A 282 -7.02 -2.16 -10.05
N LEU A 283 -6.30 -2.89 -9.21
CA LEU A 283 -5.88 -4.27 -9.48
C LEU A 283 -7.01 -5.30 -9.37
N ASN A 284 -8.14 -4.91 -8.78
CA ASN A 284 -9.34 -5.71 -8.57
C ASN A 284 -10.56 -5.12 -9.29
N GLU A 285 -10.37 -4.21 -10.24
CA GLU A 285 -11.43 -3.55 -10.99
C GLU A 285 -11.92 -4.39 -12.17
N ILE A 286 -13.10 -4.07 -12.70
CA ILE A 286 -13.66 -4.74 -13.89
C ILE A 286 -12.74 -4.66 -15.11
N ASN A 287 -11.91 -3.63 -15.19
CA ASN A 287 -10.90 -3.42 -16.23
C ASN A 287 -9.48 -3.71 -15.77
N LYS A 288 -9.29 -4.59 -14.77
CA LYS A 288 -7.98 -4.92 -14.18
C LYS A 288 -6.91 -5.33 -15.21
N HIS A 289 -7.27 -6.03 -16.27
CA HIS A 289 -6.30 -6.42 -17.31
C HIS A 289 -5.69 -5.22 -18.02
N GLN A 290 -6.49 -4.19 -18.33
CA GLN A 290 -5.95 -2.91 -18.86
C GLN A 290 -4.97 -2.27 -17.87
N VAL A 291 -5.25 -2.35 -16.58
CA VAL A 291 -4.35 -1.84 -15.53
C VAL A 291 -3.05 -2.65 -15.50
N TYR A 292 -3.14 -3.98 -15.58
CA TYR A 292 -1.97 -4.86 -15.60
C TYR A 292 -1.08 -4.57 -16.80
N ASP A 293 -1.65 -4.47 -18.01
CA ASP A 293 -0.91 -4.15 -19.24
C ASP A 293 -0.21 -2.79 -19.12
N THR A 294 -0.89 -1.79 -18.54
CA THR A 294 -0.32 -0.46 -18.29
C THR A 294 0.89 -0.54 -17.35
N LEU A 295 0.78 -1.30 -16.25
CA LEU A 295 1.86 -1.44 -15.27
C LEU A 295 3.05 -2.22 -15.84
N ILE A 296 2.78 -3.29 -16.60
CA ILE A 296 3.83 -4.08 -17.28
C ILE A 296 4.55 -3.20 -18.29
N GLY A 297 3.83 -2.48 -19.14
CA GLY A 297 4.45 -1.59 -20.13
C GLY A 297 5.28 -0.48 -19.47
N TRP A 298 4.82 0.08 -18.34
CA TRP A 298 5.61 1.05 -17.60
C TRP A 298 6.88 0.42 -17.02
N LEU A 299 6.80 -0.75 -16.40
CA LEU A 299 7.97 -1.47 -15.87
C LEU A 299 9.00 -1.77 -16.96
N GLU A 300 8.55 -2.22 -18.15
CA GLU A 300 9.42 -2.50 -19.30
C GLU A 300 10.17 -1.25 -19.80
N ASN A 301 9.53 -0.08 -19.73
CA ASN A 301 10.17 1.19 -20.09
C ASN A 301 11.23 1.67 -19.08
N GLN A 302 11.34 1.02 -17.92
CA GLN A 302 12.35 1.35 -16.90
C GLN A 302 13.54 0.39 -16.91
N LEU A 303 13.54 -0.63 -17.76
CA LEU A 303 14.64 -1.57 -17.96
C LEU A 303 15.64 -1.02 -18.96
#